data_e9e13d0b123feabaaa11838669883b19
#
_entry.id   e9e13d0b123feabaaa11838669883b19
#
_cell.length_a   1.000
_cell.length_b   1.000
_cell.length_c   1.000
_cell.angle_alpha   90.00
_cell.angle_beta   90.00
_cell.angle_gamma   90.00
#
_symmetry.space_group_name_H-M   'P 1'
#
loop_
_entity.id
_entity.type
_entity.pdbx_description
1 polymer ?
#
loop_
_entity_poly.entity_id
_entity_poly.type
_entity_poly.pdbx_seq_one_letter_code
_entity_poly.pdbx_strand_id
1 'polypeptide(L)'
;MSLSPRLIAPDKRGEDAEQTLRPQTLGEFVGQAAVRANLKVFVDAAKGRGEALDHVLFVGPPGLGKTTLAQIMARELGVNFRSTSGPVIAKAGDLAALLTNLEDRDVLFIDEIHRLNPAVEEILYPAMEDFQLDLIIGEGPAARSVKIDLARFTLVAATTRLGLLTNPLRDRFGIPVRLNFYSVEELEQIVRRGARILQMPLGDDGALEIARRARGTPRIAGRLLRRVRDFASVAGDGHVDRRIADEALTRLEVDALGLDALDRRYLSMIARNFGGGPVGIETIAAGLSEPRDAIEDIIEPYLIQQGFIQRTPRGRVLTANAWRHLGLDAPKDLAQQQISLFQEDQ
;
A
#
# COMPACT_ATOMS: atom_id res chain seq x y z
N MET A 1 35.85 -18.67 -24.99
CA MET A 1 35.16 -18.94 -23.71
C MET A 1 33.90 -18.12 -23.68
N SER A 2 32.78 -18.70 -24.00
CA SER A 2 31.46 -18.09 -24.04
C SER A 2 30.93 -18.04 -22.60
N LEU A 3 30.71 -16.85 -22.05
CA LEU A 3 30.02 -16.65 -20.79
C LEU A 3 28.53 -16.89 -21.02
N SER A 4 28.01 -17.99 -20.47
CA SER A 4 26.57 -18.26 -20.43
C SER A 4 25.83 -17.09 -19.78
N PRO A 5 24.70 -16.63 -20.36
CA PRO A 5 23.91 -15.57 -19.72
C PRO A 5 23.38 -16.07 -18.38
N ARG A 6 23.64 -15.31 -17.31
CA ARG A 6 23.06 -15.57 -15.99
C ARG A 6 21.55 -15.58 -16.12
N LEU A 7 20.93 -16.70 -15.77
CA LEU A 7 19.49 -16.80 -15.59
C LEU A 7 19.07 -15.77 -14.51
N ILE A 8 18.37 -14.73 -14.93
CA ILE A 8 17.80 -13.73 -14.04
C ILE A 8 16.76 -14.45 -13.18
N ALA A 9 16.85 -14.28 -11.84
CA ALA A 9 15.92 -14.89 -10.91
C ALA A 9 14.46 -14.49 -11.26
N PRO A 10 13.47 -15.39 -11.12
CA PRO A 10 12.06 -15.14 -11.46
C PRO A 10 11.48 -13.88 -10.79
N ASP A 11 11.94 -13.57 -9.58
CA ASP A 11 11.48 -12.41 -8.80
C ASP A 11 11.87 -11.07 -9.42
N LYS A 12 13.09 -10.94 -9.97
CA LYS A 12 13.52 -9.70 -10.64
C LYS A 12 12.72 -9.41 -11.91
N ARG A 13 12.33 -10.43 -12.68
CA ARG A 13 11.47 -10.22 -13.87
C ARG A 13 10.07 -9.72 -13.51
N GLY A 14 9.54 -10.14 -12.37
CA GLY A 14 8.26 -9.66 -11.86
C GLY A 14 8.31 -8.18 -11.47
N GLU A 15 9.35 -7.75 -10.79
CA GLU A 15 9.55 -6.35 -10.38
C GLU A 15 9.79 -5.42 -11.58
N ASP A 16 10.61 -5.82 -12.56
CA ASP A 16 10.86 -5.03 -13.78
C ASP A 16 9.57 -4.82 -14.59
N ALA A 17 8.74 -5.87 -14.72
CA ALA A 17 7.45 -5.77 -15.40
C ALA A 17 6.45 -4.89 -14.63
N GLU A 18 6.50 -4.87 -13.29
CA GLU A 18 5.67 -3.98 -12.48
C GLU A 18 6.12 -2.52 -12.61
N GLN A 19 7.42 -2.25 -12.64
CA GLN A 19 7.95 -0.90 -12.85
C GLN A 19 7.54 -0.31 -14.20
N THR A 20 7.50 -1.12 -15.26
CA THR A 20 7.09 -0.69 -16.60
C THR A 20 5.64 -0.19 -16.64
N LEU A 21 4.76 -0.74 -15.80
CA LEU A 21 3.34 -0.35 -15.73
C LEU A 21 3.11 0.91 -14.89
N ARG A 22 4.09 1.37 -14.10
CA ARG A 22 3.91 2.52 -13.20
C ARG A 22 3.82 3.83 -13.99
N PRO A 23 2.91 4.75 -13.63
CA PRO A 23 2.88 6.09 -14.19
C PRO A 23 4.15 6.87 -13.83
N GLN A 24 4.57 7.75 -14.73
CA GLN A 24 5.81 8.51 -14.59
C GLN A 24 5.55 9.97 -14.20
N THR A 25 4.35 10.48 -14.43
CA THR A 25 3.92 11.85 -14.16
C THR A 25 2.60 11.88 -13.40
N LEU A 26 2.27 13.00 -12.75
CA LEU A 26 0.96 13.21 -12.11
C LEU A 26 -0.19 13.15 -13.15
N GLY A 27 0.07 13.54 -14.39
CA GLY A 27 -0.92 13.45 -15.48
C GLY A 27 -1.28 12.02 -15.85
N GLU A 28 -0.32 11.09 -15.78
CA GLU A 28 -0.53 9.67 -16.05
C GLU A 28 -1.12 8.90 -14.86
N PHE A 29 -1.03 9.48 -13.67
CA PHE A 29 -1.52 8.85 -12.45
C PHE A 29 -3.05 8.89 -12.41
N VAL A 30 -3.71 7.76 -12.58
CA VAL A 30 -5.17 7.64 -12.54
C VAL A 30 -5.67 7.62 -11.10
N GLY A 31 -6.83 8.21 -10.88
CA GLY A 31 -7.49 8.24 -9.57
C GLY A 31 -6.95 9.31 -8.63
N GLN A 32 -7.43 9.31 -7.39
CA GLN A 32 -7.03 10.24 -6.32
C GLN A 32 -7.07 11.72 -6.77
N ALA A 33 -8.11 12.15 -7.49
CA ALA A 33 -8.16 13.42 -8.22
C ALA A 33 -7.83 14.64 -7.34
N ALA A 34 -8.40 14.73 -6.14
CA ALA A 34 -8.14 15.83 -5.21
C ALA A 34 -6.67 15.83 -4.71
N VAL A 35 -6.13 14.65 -4.41
CA VAL A 35 -4.73 14.48 -4.00
C VAL A 35 -3.80 14.94 -5.11
N ARG A 36 -4.01 14.51 -6.35
CA ARG A 36 -3.20 14.91 -7.51
C ARG A 36 -3.23 16.41 -7.74
N ALA A 37 -4.41 17.01 -7.67
CA ALA A 37 -4.57 18.44 -7.85
C ALA A 37 -3.76 19.23 -6.80
N ASN A 38 -3.86 18.86 -5.52
CA ASN A 38 -3.13 19.51 -4.44
C ASN A 38 -1.62 19.29 -4.57
N LEU A 39 -1.17 18.05 -4.81
CA LEU A 39 0.25 17.75 -4.99
C LEU A 39 0.86 18.52 -6.15
N LYS A 40 0.11 18.69 -7.26
CA LYS A 40 0.55 19.50 -8.38
C LYS A 40 0.81 20.94 -7.98
N VAL A 41 -0.11 21.57 -7.23
CA VAL A 41 0.06 22.94 -6.73
C VAL A 41 1.29 23.05 -5.83
N PHE A 42 1.49 22.12 -4.91
CA PHE A 42 2.63 22.16 -3.99
C PHE A 42 3.97 21.96 -4.72
N VAL A 43 4.03 21.01 -5.66
CA VAL A 43 5.21 20.74 -6.48
C VAL A 43 5.54 21.96 -7.39
N ASP A 44 4.55 22.50 -8.09
CA ASP A 44 4.74 23.67 -8.96
C ASP A 44 5.20 24.89 -8.16
N ALA A 45 4.65 25.11 -6.96
CA ALA A 45 5.03 26.20 -6.08
C ALA A 45 6.48 26.07 -5.56
N ALA A 46 6.84 24.90 -5.03
CA ALA A 46 8.20 24.64 -4.54
C ALA A 46 9.23 24.78 -5.67
N LYS A 47 8.93 24.24 -6.85
CA LYS A 47 9.77 24.36 -8.04
C LYS A 47 9.94 25.81 -8.50
N GLY A 48 8.85 26.59 -8.49
CA GLY A 48 8.87 28.01 -8.85
C GLY A 48 9.71 28.87 -7.91
N ARG A 49 9.76 28.54 -6.61
CA ARG A 49 10.60 29.21 -5.61
C ARG A 49 12.04 28.67 -5.56
N GLY A 50 12.30 27.50 -6.16
CA GLY A 50 13.61 26.82 -6.07
C GLY A 50 13.90 26.25 -4.68
N GLU A 51 12.88 25.93 -3.91
CA GLU A 51 12.96 25.44 -2.52
C GLU A 51 12.65 23.93 -2.43
N ALA A 52 13.12 23.30 -1.35
CA ALA A 52 12.63 21.97 -0.99
C ALA A 52 11.12 22.02 -0.71
N LEU A 53 10.40 20.98 -1.10
CA LEU A 53 8.99 20.84 -0.76
C LEU A 53 8.86 20.49 0.73
N ASP A 54 7.79 20.93 1.37
CA ASP A 54 7.44 20.50 2.72
C ASP A 54 7.35 18.96 2.81
N HIS A 55 7.61 18.42 3.99
CA HIS A 55 7.56 16.97 4.22
C HIS A 55 6.15 16.42 4.01
N VAL A 56 6.07 15.26 3.34
CA VAL A 56 4.80 14.63 2.91
C VAL A 56 4.60 13.30 3.60
N LEU A 57 3.42 13.08 4.16
CA LEU A 57 3.01 11.80 4.74
C LEU A 57 1.89 11.16 3.94
N PHE A 58 2.19 10.06 3.25
CA PHE A 58 1.19 9.23 2.59
C PHE A 58 0.61 8.18 3.53
N VAL A 59 -0.70 8.19 3.71
CA VAL A 59 -1.45 7.26 4.58
C VAL A 59 -2.43 6.47 3.74
N GLY A 60 -2.50 5.17 3.94
CA GLY A 60 -3.51 4.31 3.29
C GLY A 60 -3.08 2.87 3.12
N PRO A 61 -4.01 1.98 2.78
CA PRO A 61 -3.76 0.56 2.53
C PRO A 61 -2.60 0.30 1.57
N PRO A 62 -2.02 -0.91 1.56
CA PRO A 62 -0.94 -1.25 0.64
C PRO A 62 -1.44 -1.29 -0.81
N GLY A 63 -0.55 -0.98 -1.77
CA GLY A 63 -0.85 -1.11 -3.20
C GLY A 63 -1.64 0.05 -3.84
N LEU A 64 -1.91 1.15 -3.12
CA LEU A 64 -2.64 2.33 -3.62
C LEU A 64 -1.76 3.35 -4.37
N GLY A 65 -0.45 3.13 -4.46
CA GLY A 65 0.46 3.98 -5.24
C GLY A 65 1.29 4.98 -4.43
N LYS A 66 1.42 4.84 -3.10
CA LYS A 66 2.23 5.73 -2.23
C LYS A 66 3.65 5.92 -2.75
N THR A 67 4.37 4.83 -2.98
CA THR A 67 5.74 4.83 -3.53
C THR A 67 5.79 5.44 -4.93
N THR A 68 4.79 5.17 -5.76
CA THR A 68 4.69 5.71 -7.12
C THR A 68 4.51 7.23 -7.09
N LEU A 69 3.64 7.75 -6.22
CA LEU A 69 3.46 9.21 -6.06
C LEU A 69 4.75 9.88 -5.57
N ALA A 70 5.46 9.27 -4.61
CA ALA A 70 6.75 9.79 -4.15
C ALA A 70 7.79 9.89 -5.28
N GLN A 71 7.87 8.86 -6.14
CA GLN A 71 8.75 8.87 -7.31
C GLN A 71 8.35 9.93 -8.34
N ILE A 72 7.04 10.08 -8.59
CA ILE A 72 6.51 11.10 -9.50
C ILE A 72 6.87 12.50 -8.99
N MET A 73 6.67 12.76 -7.69
CA MET A 73 6.98 14.06 -7.07
C MET A 73 8.45 14.43 -7.26
N ALA A 74 9.37 13.50 -6.98
CA ALA A 74 10.82 13.76 -7.19
C ALA A 74 11.13 14.09 -8.66
N ARG A 75 10.52 13.35 -9.60
CA ARG A 75 10.71 13.64 -11.05
C ARG A 75 10.16 14.99 -11.47
N GLU A 76 8.96 15.34 -11.00
CA GLU A 76 8.36 16.63 -11.34
C GLU A 76 9.10 17.80 -10.68
N LEU A 77 9.66 17.62 -9.49
CA LEU A 77 10.58 18.57 -8.85
C LEU A 77 11.92 18.66 -9.58
N GLY A 78 12.32 17.61 -10.31
CA GLY A 78 13.60 17.54 -11.03
C GLY A 78 14.79 17.29 -10.10
N VAL A 79 14.60 16.50 -9.04
CA VAL A 79 15.59 16.20 -8.00
C VAL A 79 15.82 14.70 -7.87
N ASN A 80 16.88 14.29 -7.15
CA ASN A 80 17.16 12.88 -6.93
C ASN A 80 16.11 12.25 -5.99
N PHE A 81 15.88 10.96 -6.19
CA PHE A 81 15.00 10.14 -5.38
C PHE A 81 15.78 9.04 -4.69
N ARG A 82 15.80 9.04 -3.37
CA ARG A 82 16.38 7.97 -2.55
C ARG A 82 15.25 7.27 -1.79
N SER A 83 15.27 5.95 -1.75
CA SER A 83 14.22 5.17 -1.09
C SER A 83 14.79 4.17 -0.12
N THR A 84 14.11 4.05 1.01
CA THR A 84 14.38 3.06 2.06
C THR A 84 13.05 2.66 2.73
N SER A 85 13.10 1.86 3.78
CA SER A 85 11.94 1.53 4.59
C SER A 85 12.29 1.54 6.08
N GLY A 86 11.26 1.75 6.93
CA GLY A 86 11.44 1.76 8.39
C GLY A 86 12.22 0.56 8.92
N PRO A 87 11.86 -0.69 8.54
CA PRO A 87 12.59 -1.88 8.99
C PRO A 87 14.07 -1.97 8.59
N VAL A 88 14.46 -1.29 7.51
CA VAL A 88 15.87 -1.30 7.03
C VAL A 88 16.74 -0.35 7.85
N ILE A 89 16.17 0.70 8.42
CA ILE A 89 16.87 1.67 9.26
C ILE A 89 16.90 1.13 10.69
N ALA A 90 17.90 0.30 11.00
CA ALA A 90 17.97 -0.38 12.29
C ALA A 90 18.52 0.50 13.42
N LYS A 91 19.40 1.45 13.11
CA LYS A 91 20.11 2.31 14.07
C LYS A 91 20.31 3.73 13.55
N ALA A 92 20.61 4.64 14.46
CA ALA A 92 20.91 6.05 14.22
C ALA A 92 21.92 6.30 13.09
N GLY A 93 22.99 5.53 13.06
CA GLY A 93 24.02 5.64 12.02
C GLY A 93 23.55 5.32 10.60
N ASP A 94 22.57 4.42 10.46
CA ASP A 94 21.99 4.10 9.15
C ASP A 94 21.20 5.30 8.59
N LEU A 95 20.40 5.96 9.45
CA LEU A 95 19.69 7.17 9.08
C LEU A 95 20.64 8.33 8.79
N ALA A 96 21.64 8.52 9.65
CA ALA A 96 22.64 9.57 9.46
C ALA A 96 23.38 9.43 8.12
N ALA A 97 23.78 8.21 7.75
CA ALA A 97 24.41 7.93 6.47
C ALA A 97 23.50 8.24 5.28
N LEU A 98 22.20 7.99 5.39
CA LEU A 98 21.24 8.36 4.36
C LEU A 98 21.11 9.88 4.21
N LEU A 99 20.93 10.59 5.34
CA LEU A 99 20.67 12.04 5.36
C LEU A 99 21.88 12.87 4.94
N THR A 100 23.09 12.50 5.37
CA THR A 100 24.34 13.21 4.99
C THR A 100 24.74 13.04 3.53
N ASN A 101 24.17 12.07 2.83
CA ASN A 101 24.38 11.84 1.40
C ASN A 101 23.30 12.49 0.50
N LEU A 102 22.35 13.23 1.06
CA LEU A 102 21.35 13.97 0.29
C LEU A 102 21.96 15.25 -0.24
N GLU A 103 21.59 15.60 -1.45
CA GLU A 103 21.84 16.89 -2.06
C GLU A 103 20.68 17.86 -1.81
N ASP A 104 20.89 19.14 -2.11
CA ASP A 104 19.86 20.17 -1.89
C ASP A 104 18.57 19.84 -2.67
N ARG A 105 17.45 19.88 -1.97
CA ARG A 105 16.09 19.57 -2.44
C ARG A 105 15.82 18.11 -2.78
N ASP A 106 16.74 17.17 -2.55
CA ASP A 106 16.53 15.75 -2.78
C ASP A 106 15.29 15.24 -2.05
N VAL A 107 14.67 14.20 -2.60
CA VAL A 107 13.55 13.48 -1.98
C VAL A 107 14.06 12.19 -1.34
N LEU A 108 13.92 12.09 -0.01
CA LEU A 108 14.09 10.85 0.73
C LEU A 108 12.72 10.21 0.96
N PHE A 109 12.52 9.00 0.47
CA PHE A 109 11.30 8.22 0.70
C PHE A 109 11.54 7.12 1.73
N ILE A 110 10.71 7.10 2.79
CA ILE A 110 10.72 6.04 3.82
C ILE A 110 9.37 5.33 3.79
N ASP A 111 9.36 4.08 3.31
CA ASP A 111 8.17 3.24 3.37
C ASP A 111 8.01 2.61 4.76
N GLU A 112 6.78 2.33 5.16
CA GLU A 112 6.44 1.77 6.49
C GLU A 112 7.11 2.52 7.66
N ILE A 113 7.08 3.85 7.62
CA ILE A 113 7.75 4.71 8.62
C ILE A 113 7.31 4.39 10.06
N HIS A 114 6.11 3.87 10.27
CA HIS A 114 5.60 3.44 11.57
C HIS A 114 6.38 2.28 12.21
N ARG A 115 7.30 1.67 11.46
CA ARG A 115 8.20 0.61 11.93
C ARG A 115 9.62 1.09 12.25
N LEU A 116 9.83 2.40 12.28
CA LEU A 116 11.11 2.96 12.76
C LEU A 116 11.30 2.64 14.24
N ASN A 117 12.54 2.40 14.60
CA ASN A 117 12.94 2.32 16.00
C ASN A 117 12.79 3.70 16.67
N PRO A 118 12.23 3.82 17.89
CA PRO A 118 12.09 5.10 18.58
C PRO A 118 13.37 5.94 18.66
N ALA A 119 14.52 5.31 18.88
CA ALA A 119 15.80 6.02 18.91
C ALA A 119 16.22 6.61 17.55
N VAL A 120 15.76 6.02 16.44
CA VAL A 120 15.96 6.54 15.09
C VAL A 120 14.97 7.67 14.81
N GLU A 121 13.74 7.53 15.29
CA GLU A 121 12.71 8.54 15.15
C GLU A 121 13.10 9.86 15.83
N GLU A 122 13.70 9.81 17.02
CA GLU A 122 14.18 11.00 17.75
C GLU A 122 15.24 11.81 16.98
N ILE A 123 16.09 11.12 16.21
CA ILE A 123 17.10 11.78 15.35
C ILE A 123 16.45 12.41 14.12
N LEU A 124 15.35 11.86 13.66
CA LEU A 124 14.64 12.39 12.51
C LEU A 124 14.00 13.75 12.80
N TYR A 125 13.62 14.04 14.04
CA TYR A 125 12.96 15.29 14.39
C TYR A 125 13.79 16.53 14.06
N PRO A 126 15.02 16.72 14.59
CA PRO A 126 15.84 17.88 14.24
C PRO A 126 16.25 17.89 12.77
N ALA A 127 16.37 16.72 12.15
CA ALA A 127 16.65 16.63 10.71
C ALA A 127 15.51 17.17 9.85
N MET A 128 14.25 17.01 10.28
CA MET A 128 13.08 17.54 9.57
C MET A 128 12.84 19.02 9.83
N GLU A 129 13.05 19.50 11.06
CA GLU A 129 12.74 20.87 11.45
C GLU A 129 13.87 21.84 11.10
N ASP A 130 15.09 21.49 11.55
CA ASP A 130 16.26 22.39 11.51
C ASP A 130 17.27 22.00 10.42
N PHE A 131 17.06 20.89 9.72
CA PHE A 131 18.04 20.30 8.79
C PHE A 131 19.39 20.05 9.48
N GLN A 132 19.35 19.53 10.69
CA GLN A 132 20.51 19.21 11.49
C GLN A 132 20.41 17.80 12.06
N LEU A 133 21.55 17.14 12.18
CA LEU A 133 21.69 15.86 12.90
C LEU A 133 22.44 16.09 14.20
N ASP A 134 21.88 15.60 15.31
CA ASP A 134 22.56 15.51 16.59
C ASP A 134 23.01 14.06 16.81
N LEU A 135 24.29 13.82 16.70
CA LEU A 135 24.87 12.48 16.89
C LEU A 135 25.75 12.45 18.13
N ILE A 136 25.55 11.44 18.97
CA ILE A 136 26.45 11.15 20.09
C ILE A 136 27.54 10.21 19.60
N ILE A 137 28.79 10.67 19.61
CA ILE A 137 29.96 9.90 19.20
C ILE A 137 30.78 9.52 20.47
N GLY A 138 31.09 8.24 20.62
CA GLY A 138 31.78 7.68 21.77
C GLY A 138 30.82 7.08 22.80
N GLU A 139 31.38 6.51 23.85
CA GLU A 139 30.66 5.86 24.96
C GLU A 139 31.06 6.44 26.30
N GLY A 140 30.15 6.38 27.27
CA GLY A 140 30.41 6.81 28.65
C GLY A 140 30.68 8.30 28.81
N PRO A 141 31.45 8.73 29.81
CA PRO A 141 31.72 10.14 30.11
C PRO A 141 32.50 10.91 29.03
N ALA A 142 33.11 10.20 28.08
CA ALA A 142 33.87 10.77 26.96
C ALA A 142 32.96 10.97 25.70
N ALA A 143 31.71 10.60 25.75
CA ALA A 143 30.77 10.81 24.66
C ALA A 143 30.62 12.31 24.35
N ARG A 144 30.63 12.65 23.06
CA ARG A 144 30.45 14.05 22.59
C ARG A 144 29.26 14.12 21.63
N SER A 145 28.44 15.13 21.79
CA SER A 145 27.44 15.47 20.79
C SER A 145 28.09 16.24 19.66
N VAL A 146 27.84 15.81 18.43
CA VAL A 146 28.28 16.47 17.20
C VAL A 146 27.05 16.85 16.39
N LYS A 147 26.93 18.13 16.08
CA LYS A 147 25.90 18.64 15.17
C LYS A 147 26.43 18.66 13.74
N ILE A 148 25.66 18.13 12.84
CA ILE A 148 25.96 18.08 11.40
C ILE A 148 24.84 18.79 10.67
N ASP A 149 25.18 19.85 9.92
CA ASP A 149 24.22 20.53 9.04
C ASP A 149 23.91 19.63 7.82
N LEU A 150 22.64 19.54 7.48
CA LEU A 150 22.14 18.78 6.32
C LEU A 150 21.75 19.73 5.18
N ALA A 151 21.88 19.25 3.95
CA ALA A 151 21.21 19.89 2.83
C ALA A 151 19.68 19.92 3.06
N ARG A 152 19.00 20.96 2.54
CA ARG A 152 17.53 21.01 2.63
C ARG A 152 16.94 19.92 1.74
N PHE A 153 16.13 19.05 2.33
CA PHE A 153 15.53 17.89 1.65
C PHE A 153 14.04 17.79 1.92
N THR A 154 13.36 17.03 1.11
CA THR A 154 11.96 16.65 1.34
C THR A 154 11.89 15.22 1.83
N LEU A 155 11.38 15.00 3.03
CA LEU A 155 11.01 13.66 3.50
C LEU A 155 9.61 13.33 2.98
N VAL A 156 9.49 12.25 2.22
CA VAL A 156 8.21 11.64 1.86
C VAL A 156 8.09 10.32 2.59
N ALA A 157 7.17 10.23 3.52
CA ALA A 157 6.95 9.02 4.29
C ALA A 157 5.66 8.30 3.86
N ALA A 158 5.63 6.99 4.00
CA ALA A 158 4.43 6.19 3.77
C ALA A 158 4.12 5.29 4.97
N THR A 159 2.83 5.16 5.28
CA THR A 159 2.35 4.28 6.34
C THR A 159 1.01 3.64 5.99
N THR A 160 0.81 2.40 6.40
CA THR A 160 -0.50 1.74 6.41
C THR A 160 -1.24 1.99 7.73
N ARG A 161 -0.51 2.33 8.80
CA ARG A 161 -0.99 2.40 10.19
C ARG A 161 -0.69 3.75 10.82
N LEU A 162 -1.49 4.78 10.48
CA LEU A 162 -1.30 6.13 11.02
C LEU A 162 -1.30 6.18 12.55
N GLY A 163 -2.12 5.35 13.19
CA GLY A 163 -2.23 5.30 14.66
C GLY A 163 -1.00 4.76 15.40
N LEU A 164 -0.03 4.18 14.67
CA LEU A 164 1.25 3.74 15.25
C LEU A 164 2.35 4.81 15.18
N LEU A 165 2.11 5.90 14.44
CA LEU A 165 3.03 7.04 14.44
C LEU A 165 2.87 7.85 15.72
N THR A 166 3.99 8.27 16.29
CA THR A 166 3.98 9.22 17.40
C THR A 166 3.42 10.57 16.95
N ASN A 167 2.76 11.29 17.86
CA ASN A 167 2.27 12.63 17.55
C ASN A 167 3.41 13.57 17.14
N PRO A 168 4.58 13.59 17.82
CA PRO A 168 5.69 14.44 17.41
C PRO A 168 6.16 14.23 15.99
N LEU A 169 6.25 12.98 15.53
CA LEU A 169 6.61 12.68 14.14
C LEU A 169 5.52 13.13 13.17
N ARG A 170 4.27 12.84 13.50
CA ARG A 170 3.13 13.16 12.64
C ARG A 170 2.98 14.66 12.39
N ASP A 171 3.17 15.48 13.43
CA ASP A 171 2.98 16.92 13.36
C ASP A 171 4.06 17.64 12.53
N ARG A 172 5.17 16.98 12.24
CA ARG A 172 6.26 17.48 11.39
C ARG A 172 6.01 17.33 9.88
N PHE A 173 4.95 16.62 9.50
CA PHE A 173 4.56 16.52 8.10
C PHE A 173 3.60 17.65 7.74
N GLY A 174 4.08 18.65 7.01
CA GLY A 174 3.25 19.78 6.53
C GLY A 174 2.19 19.38 5.52
N ILE A 175 2.39 18.24 4.81
CA ILE A 175 1.48 17.76 3.77
C ILE A 175 1.01 16.32 4.09
N PRO A 176 -0.01 16.14 4.94
CA PRO A 176 -0.62 14.83 5.17
C PRO A 176 -1.58 14.48 4.02
N VAL A 177 -1.40 13.32 3.40
CA VAL A 177 -2.16 12.84 2.25
C VAL A 177 -2.75 11.47 2.54
N ARG A 178 -4.06 11.35 2.51
CA ARG A 178 -4.75 10.07 2.64
C ARG A 178 -5.14 9.53 1.26
N LEU A 179 -4.70 8.30 0.95
CA LEU A 179 -5.08 7.58 -0.25
C LEU A 179 -6.25 6.64 0.06
N ASN A 180 -7.24 6.66 -0.82
CA ASN A 180 -8.43 5.82 -0.73
C ASN A 180 -8.36 4.69 -1.75
N PHE A 181 -9.19 3.67 -1.58
CA PHE A 181 -9.41 2.66 -2.60
C PHE A 181 -9.96 3.30 -3.87
N TYR A 182 -9.60 2.72 -5.00
CA TYR A 182 -10.00 3.18 -6.32
C TYR A 182 -11.40 2.68 -6.68
N SER A 183 -12.13 3.46 -7.45
CA SER A 183 -13.37 3.01 -8.04
C SER A 183 -13.10 1.97 -9.15
N VAL A 184 -14.15 1.26 -9.57
CA VAL A 184 -14.03 0.29 -10.67
C VAL A 184 -13.65 1.00 -11.97
N GLU A 185 -14.20 2.18 -12.22
CA GLU A 185 -13.92 3.00 -13.40
C GLU A 185 -12.47 3.49 -13.45
N GLU A 186 -11.91 3.90 -12.29
CA GLU A 186 -10.52 4.27 -12.18
C GLU A 186 -9.59 3.06 -12.42
N LEU A 187 -9.94 1.90 -11.87
CA LEU A 187 -9.18 0.67 -12.09
C LEU A 187 -9.28 0.17 -13.52
N GLU A 188 -10.43 0.33 -14.18
CA GLU A 188 -10.60 0.02 -15.60
C GLU A 188 -9.66 0.86 -16.48
N GLN A 189 -9.52 2.16 -16.20
CA GLN A 189 -8.54 3.02 -16.88
C GLN A 189 -7.09 2.53 -16.66
N ILE A 190 -6.75 2.11 -15.45
CA ILE A 190 -5.43 1.55 -15.12
C ILE A 190 -5.19 0.24 -15.88
N VAL A 191 -6.18 -0.64 -15.92
CA VAL A 191 -6.12 -1.92 -16.65
C VAL A 191 -5.94 -1.68 -18.14
N ARG A 192 -6.73 -0.77 -18.77
CA ARG A 192 -6.61 -0.40 -20.18
C ARG A 192 -5.24 0.20 -20.50
N ARG A 193 -4.73 1.10 -19.63
CA ARG A 193 -3.39 1.65 -19.77
C ARG A 193 -2.34 0.55 -19.69
N GLY A 194 -2.45 -0.35 -18.71
CA GLY A 194 -1.55 -1.50 -18.55
C GLY A 194 -1.57 -2.42 -19.76
N ALA A 195 -2.74 -2.74 -20.31
CA ALA A 195 -2.89 -3.59 -21.49
C ALA A 195 -2.20 -2.96 -22.72
N ARG A 196 -2.34 -1.65 -22.94
CA ARG A 196 -1.64 -0.94 -24.02
C ARG A 196 -0.12 -1.04 -23.89
N ILE A 197 0.42 -0.84 -22.67
CA ILE A 197 1.86 -0.96 -22.41
C ILE A 197 2.36 -2.40 -22.66
N LEU A 198 1.55 -3.40 -22.30
CA LEU A 198 1.84 -4.81 -22.49
C LEU A 198 1.55 -5.30 -23.91
N GLN A 199 1.05 -4.42 -24.80
CA GLN A 199 0.63 -4.75 -26.17
C GLN A 199 -0.38 -5.92 -26.22
N MET A 200 -1.28 -5.95 -25.24
CA MET A 200 -2.28 -7.01 -25.09
C MET A 200 -3.62 -6.54 -25.66
N PRO A 201 -4.21 -7.25 -26.62
CA PRO A 201 -5.55 -6.98 -27.10
C PRO A 201 -6.56 -7.22 -25.98
N LEU A 202 -7.28 -6.18 -25.58
CA LEU A 202 -8.21 -6.19 -24.43
C LEU A 202 -9.53 -5.52 -24.82
N GLY A 203 -10.62 -6.26 -24.73
CA GLY A 203 -11.98 -5.75 -24.88
C GLY A 203 -12.41 -4.92 -23.67
N ASP A 204 -13.40 -4.05 -23.87
CA ASP A 204 -13.92 -3.17 -22.82
C ASP A 204 -14.54 -3.97 -21.66
N ASP A 205 -15.25 -5.03 -21.99
CA ASP A 205 -15.87 -5.96 -21.05
C ASP A 205 -14.85 -6.78 -20.26
N GLY A 206 -13.73 -7.18 -20.91
CA GLY A 206 -12.60 -7.84 -20.24
C GLY A 206 -11.89 -6.90 -19.26
N ALA A 207 -11.69 -5.63 -19.65
CA ALA A 207 -11.08 -4.63 -18.77
C ALA A 207 -11.95 -4.39 -17.53
N LEU A 208 -13.26 -4.26 -17.70
CA LEU A 208 -14.22 -4.08 -16.62
C LEU A 208 -14.23 -5.28 -15.67
N GLU A 209 -14.16 -6.52 -16.20
CA GLU A 209 -14.16 -7.74 -15.38
C GLU A 209 -12.90 -7.81 -14.49
N ILE A 210 -11.72 -7.49 -15.04
CA ILE A 210 -10.48 -7.42 -14.27
C ILE A 210 -10.56 -6.32 -13.19
N ALA A 211 -11.06 -5.14 -13.56
CA ALA A 211 -11.16 -4.00 -12.65
C ALA A 211 -12.08 -4.29 -11.45
N ARG A 212 -13.23 -4.92 -11.68
CA ARG A 212 -14.18 -5.30 -10.62
C ARG A 212 -13.57 -6.21 -9.58
N ARG A 213 -12.71 -7.15 -10.00
CA ARG A 213 -12.07 -8.12 -9.10
C ARG A 213 -10.74 -7.62 -8.51
N ALA A 214 -10.33 -6.39 -8.82
CA ALA A 214 -9.06 -5.83 -8.36
C ALA A 214 -9.08 -5.20 -6.95
N ARG A 215 -10.17 -5.36 -6.20
CA ARG A 215 -10.27 -4.96 -4.78
C ARG A 215 -9.93 -3.49 -4.52
N GLY A 216 -10.30 -2.60 -5.41
CA GLY A 216 -9.98 -1.17 -5.26
C GLY A 216 -8.49 -0.83 -5.31
N THR A 217 -7.62 -1.74 -5.78
CA THR A 217 -6.18 -1.64 -5.62
C THR A 217 -5.43 -1.74 -6.95
N PRO A 218 -4.72 -0.69 -7.40
CA PRO A 218 -3.93 -0.69 -8.63
C PRO A 218 -2.90 -1.82 -8.73
N ARG A 219 -2.23 -2.17 -7.63
CA ARG A 219 -1.26 -3.28 -7.58
C ARG A 219 -1.93 -4.61 -7.92
N ILE A 220 -3.12 -4.86 -7.37
CA ILE A 220 -3.89 -6.08 -7.66
C ILE A 220 -4.36 -6.05 -9.12
N ALA A 221 -4.90 -4.94 -9.62
CA ALA A 221 -5.31 -4.78 -11.01
C ALA A 221 -4.18 -5.12 -11.98
N GLY A 222 -2.98 -4.58 -11.77
CA GLY A 222 -1.80 -4.89 -12.57
C GLY A 222 -1.35 -6.36 -12.47
N ARG A 223 -1.49 -6.98 -11.28
CA ARG A 223 -1.19 -8.41 -11.10
C ARG A 223 -2.18 -9.28 -11.84
N LEU A 224 -3.49 -9.01 -11.70
CA LEU A 224 -4.54 -9.76 -12.38
C LEU A 224 -4.43 -9.62 -13.90
N LEU A 225 -4.19 -8.41 -14.41
CA LEU A 225 -3.97 -8.15 -15.83
C LEU A 225 -2.87 -9.03 -16.42
N ARG A 226 -1.73 -9.12 -15.76
CA ARG A 226 -0.61 -9.97 -16.21
C ARG A 226 -0.98 -11.45 -16.21
N ARG A 227 -1.67 -11.94 -15.18
CA ARG A 227 -2.11 -13.32 -15.10
C ARG A 227 -3.14 -13.64 -16.19
N VAL A 228 -4.13 -12.78 -16.38
CA VAL A 228 -5.13 -12.95 -17.47
C VAL A 228 -4.45 -12.97 -18.84
N ARG A 229 -3.42 -12.13 -19.07
CA ARG A 229 -2.61 -12.17 -20.29
C ARG A 229 -1.96 -13.55 -20.51
N ASP A 230 -1.38 -14.14 -19.44
CA ASP A 230 -0.75 -15.45 -19.55
C ASP A 230 -1.76 -16.52 -19.99
N PHE A 231 -2.98 -16.49 -19.44
CA PHE A 231 -4.07 -17.40 -19.85
C PHE A 231 -4.50 -17.16 -21.30
N ALA A 232 -4.71 -15.91 -21.70
CA ALA A 232 -5.12 -15.58 -23.06
C ALA A 232 -4.08 -16.01 -24.10
N SER A 233 -2.79 -15.90 -23.79
CA SER A 233 -1.69 -16.31 -24.67
C SER A 233 -1.62 -17.83 -24.89
N VAL A 234 -2.14 -18.61 -23.93
CA VAL A 234 -2.12 -20.10 -24.02
C VAL A 234 -3.45 -20.64 -24.59
N ALA A 235 -4.57 -19.98 -24.26
CA ALA A 235 -5.91 -20.49 -24.56
C ALA A 235 -6.46 -20.07 -25.93
N GLY A 236 -5.83 -19.08 -26.62
CA GLY A 236 -6.39 -18.56 -27.86
C GLY A 236 -5.46 -17.61 -28.62
N ASP A 237 -6.05 -16.60 -29.24
CA ASP A 237 -5.41 -15.59 -30.07
C ASP A 237 -4.77 -14.43 -29.27
N GLY A 238 -4.76 -14.52 -27.95
CA GLY A 238 -4.26 -13.50 -27.06
C GLY A 238 -5.24 -12.35 -26.79
N HIS A 239 -6.44 -12.37 -27.37
CA HIS A 239 -7.49 -11.39 -27.08
C HIS A 239 -8.18 -11.70 -25.76
N VAL A 240 -8.42 -10.68 -24.94
CA VAL A 240 -9.10 -10.79 -23.65
C VAL A 240 -10.45 -10.10 -23.70
N ASP A 241 -11.50 -10.88 -23.80
CA ASP A 241 -12.90 -10.52 -23.58
C ASP A 241 -13.30 -10.85 -22.11
N ARG A 242 -14.58 -10.58 -21.78
CA ARG A 242 -15.13 -10.92 -20.48
C ARG A 242 -15.01 -12.40 -20.14
N ARG A 243 -15.26 -13.28 -21.13
CA ARG A 243 -15.26 -14.74 -20.93
C ARG A 243 -13.85 -15.24 -20.56
N ILE A 244 -12.83 -14.82 -21.29
CA ILE A 244 -11.45 -15.17 -21.03
C ILE A 244 -10.99 -14.60 -19.68
N ALA A 245 -11.36 -13.35 -19.37
CA ALA A 245 -11.05 -12.73 -18.08
C ALA A 245 -11.68 -13.52 -16.90
N ASP A 246 -12.99 -13.83 -17.01
CA ASP A 246 -13.71 -14.58 -15.96
C ASP A 246 -13.15 -15.98 -15.78
N GLU A 247 -12.88 -16.72 -16.86
CA GLU A 247 -12.29 -18.06 -16.79
C GLU A 247 -10.91 -18.04 -16.13
N ALA A 248 -10.04 -17.10 -16.52
CA ALA A 248 -8.71 -16.94 -15.94
C ALA A 248 -8.78 -16.59 -14.45
N LEU A 249 -9.62 -15.63 -14.07
CA LEU A 249 -9.75 -15.18 -12.68
C LEU A 249 -10.38 -16.26 -11.80
N THR A 250 -11.32 -17.03 -12.31
CA THR A 250 -11.90 -18.18 -11.60
C THR A 250 -10.86 -19.27 -11.35
N ARG A 251 -10.01 -19.59 -12.34
CA ARG A 251 -8.89 -20.52 -12.14
C ARG A 251 -7.82 -20.02 -11.17
N LEU A 252 -7.70 -18.71 -11.01
CA LEU A 252 -6.85 -18.06 -10.00
C LEU A 252 -7.52 -17.95 -8.62
N GLU A 253 -8.70 -18.59 -8.46
CA GLU A 253 -9.50 -18.58 -7.24
C GLU A 253 -9.94 -17.17 -6.79
N VAL A 254 -10.00 -16.20 -7.70
CA VAL A 254 -10.54 -14.86 -7.48
C VAL A 254 -12.01 -14.83 -7.88
N ASP A 255 -12.89 -14.65 -6.93
CA ASP A 255 -14.34 -14.66 -7.18
C ASP A 255 -14.88 -13.35 -7.80
N ALA A 256 -16.18 -13.29 -8.06
CA ALA A 256 -16.83 -12.14 -8.70
C ALA A 256 -16.72 -10.82 -7.91
N LEU A 257 -16.46 -10.88 -6.61
CA LEU A 257 -16.23 -9.71 -5.75
C LEU A 257 -14.74 -9.46 -5.46
N GLY A 258 -13.84 -10.22 -6.11
CA GLY A 258 -12.41 -10.10 -5.96
C GLY A 258 -11.84 -10.76 -4.68
N LEU A 259 -12.62 -11.58 -3.97
CA LEU A 259 -12.11 -12.33 -2.85
C LEU A 259 -11.29 -13.53 -3.33
N ASP A 260 -10.08 -13.67 -2.79
CA ASP A 260 -9.23 -14.82 -3.05
C ASP A 260 -9.50 -16.00 -2.08
N ALA A 261 -8.74 -17.07 -2.21
CA ALA A 261 -8.88 -18.25 -1.37
C ALA A 261 -8.67 -17.94 0.13
N LEU A 262 -7.76 -17.01 0.45
CA LEU A 262 -7.45 -16.66 1.84
C LEU A 262 -8.56 -15.80 2.46
N ASP A 263 -9.13 -14.87 1.71
CA ASP A 263 -10.30 -14.09 2.16
C ASP A 263 -11.49 -15.01 2.45
N ARG A 264 -11.78 -15.96 1.56
CA ARG A 264 -12.87 -16.93 1.77
C ARG A 264 -12.59 -17.85 2.95
N ARG A 265 -11.35 -18.29 3.17
CA ARG A 265 -10.96 -19.05 4.35
C ARG A 265 -11.16 -18.24 5.63
N TYR A 266 -10.77 -16.96 5.62
CA TYR A 266 -10.99 -16.05 6.74
C TYR A 266 -12.48 -15.96 7.11
N LEU A 267 -13.34 -15.64 6.16
CA LEU A 267 -14.77 -15.53 6.39
C LEU A 267 -15.40 -16.88 6.81
N SER A 268 -15.04 -17.97 6.12
CA SER A 268 -15.57 -19.32 6.43
C SER A 268 -15.17 -19.81 7.81
N MET A 269 -13.94 -19.50 8.24
CA MET A 269 -13.47 -19.86 9.56
C MET A 269 -14.29 -19.17 10.65
N ILE A 270 -14.54 -17.86 10.53
CA ILE A 270 -15.35 -17.12 11.50
C ILE A 270 -16.80 -17.62 11.48
N ALA A 271 -17.37 -17.89 10.29
CA ALA A 271 -18.73 -18.40 10.17
C ALA A 271 -18.89 -19.77 10.82
N ARG A 272 -18.06 -20.74 10.44
CA ARG A 272 -18.24 -22.16 10.80
C ARG A 272 -17.74 -22.51 12.18
N ASN A 273 -16.59 -21.94 12.59
CA ASN A 273 -15.95 -22.32 13.85
C ASN A 273 -16.38 -21.43 15.02
N PHE A 274 -16.86 -20.22 14.73
CA PHE A 274 -17.17 -19.23 15.77
C PHE A 274 -18.58 -18.62 15.61
N GLY A 275 -19.45 -19.23 14.82
CA GLY A 275 -20.84 -18.79 14.67
C GLY A 275 -21.01 -17.35 14.16
N GLY A 276 -20.00 -16.80 13.46
CA GLY A 276 -19.98 -15.42 12.98
C GLY A 276 -19.24 -14.42 13.87
N GLY A 277 -18.70 -14.87 15.00
CA GLY A 277 -17.95 -14.05 15.95
C GLY A 277 -18.75 -13.64 17.19
N PRO A 278 -18.17 -12.84 18.11
CA PRO A 278 -16.88 -12.14 17.98
C PRO A 278 -15.65 -13.04 18.18
N VAL A 279 -14.60 -12.82 17.38
CA VAL A 279 -13.37 -13.63 17.42
C VAL A 279 -12.14 -12.71 17.50
N GLY A 280 -11.20 -13.00 18.40
CA GLY A 280 -9.95 -12.27 18.57
C GLY A 280 -8.99 -12.49 17.38
N ILE A 281 -8.17 -11.47 17.07
CA ILE A 281 -7.23 -11.53 15.95
C ILE A 281 -6.20 -12.65 16.07
N GLU A 282 -5.72 -12.93 17.29
CA GLU A 282 -4.73 -13.98 17.55
C GLU A 282 -5.29 -15.38 17.24
N THR A 283 -6.57 -15.59 17.55
CA THR A 283 -7.27 -16.86 17.23
C THR A 283 -7.41 -17.03 15.71
N ILE A 284 -7.73 -15.93 14.99
CA ILE A 284 -7.83 -15.94 13.54
C ILE A 284 -6.46 -16.19 12.91
N ALA A 285 -5.43 -15.49 13.38
CA ALA A 285 -4.04 -15.63 12.93
C ALA A 285 -3.55 -17.08 13.05
N ALA A 286 -3.76 -17.70 14.22
CA ALA A 286 -3.42 -19.08 14.46
C ALA A 286 -4.19 -20.05 13.52
N GLY A 287 -5.50 -19.84 13.34
CA GLY A 287 -6.33 -20.72 12.53
C GLY A 287 -6.09 -20.61 11.03
N LEU A 288 -5.61 -19.46 10.54
CA LEU A 288 -5.21 -19.27 9.15
C LEU A 288 -3.75 -19.61 8.90
N SER A 289 -2.92 -19.73 9.93
CA SER A 289 -1.46 -19.83 9.86
C SER A 289 -0.84 -18.58 9.18
N GLU A 290 -1.42 -17.41 9.46
CA GLU A 290 -0.98 -16.13 8.91
C GLU A 290 -0.56 -15.17 10.03
N PRO A 291 0.46 -14.32 9.81
CA PRO A 291 0.81 -13.30 10.77
C PRO A 291 -0.36 -12.32 11.00
N ARG A 292 -0.54 -11.87 12.25
CA ARG A 292 -1.53 -10.85 12.59
C ARG A 292 -1.47 -9.64 11.67
N ASP A 293 -0.26 -9.12 11.44
CA ASP A 293 -0.04 -7.93 10.59
C ASP A 293 -0.54 -8.13 9.15
N ALA A 294 -0.33 -9.33 8.58
CA ALA A 294 -0.83 -9.65 7.25
C ALA A 294 -2.37 -9.62 7.20
N ILE A 295 -3.02 -10.12 8.24
CA ILE A 295 -4.48 -10.09 8.33
C ILE A 295 -4.98 -8.65 8.44
N GLU A 296 -4.44 -7.86 9.37
CA GLU A 296 -4.88 -6.50 9.64
C GLU A 296 -4.58 -5.51 8.50
N ASP A 297 -3.51 -5.72 7.74
CA ASP A 297 -3.07 -4.78 6.70
C ASP A 297 -3.52 -5.18 5.29
N ILE A 298 -3.72 -6.48 5.01
CA ILE A 298 -3.97 -6.98 3.65
C ILE A 298 -5.39 -7.51 3.49
N ILE A 299 -5.87 -8.33 4.44
CA ILE A 299 -7.16 -9.03 4.35
C ILE A 299 -8.30 -8.13 4.81
N GLU A 300 -8.26 -7.72 6.09
CA GLU A 300 -9.37 -7.02 6.73
C GLU A 300 -9.75 -5.67 6.10
N PRO A 301 -8.84 -4.82 5.61
CA PRO A 301 -9.21 -3.51 5.09
C PRO A 301 -10.24 -3.59 3.95
N TYR A 302 -10.06 -4.53 3.03
CA TYR A 302 -11.00 -4.73 1.94
C TYR A 302 -12.32 -5.36 2.43
N LEU A 303 -12.26 -6.36 3.30
CA LEU A 303 -13.44 -7.01 3.85
C LEU A 303 -14.30 -6.05 4.69
N ILE A 304 -13.67 -5.13 5.43
CA ILE A 304 -14.36 -4.06 6.16
C ILE A 304 -15.03 -3.10 5.19
N GLN A 305 -14.30 -2.64 4.17
CA GLN A 305 -14.84 -1.72 3.17
C GLN A 305 -16.04 -2.30 2.41
N GLN A 306 -15.99 -3.59 2.08
CA GLN A 306 -17.10 -4.28 1.43
C GLN A 306 -18.22 -4.65 2.40
N GLY A 307 -18.07 -4.33 3.68
CA GLY A 307 -19.05 -4.61 4.69
C GLY A 307 -19.25 -6.10 4.98
N PHE A 308 -18.21 -6.93 4.83
CA PHE A 308 -18.26 -8.34 5.21
C PHE A 308 -17.98 -8.57 6.68
N ILE A 309 -17.14 -7.74 7.27
CA ILE A 309 -16.76 -7.83 8.68
C ILE A 309 -16.85 -6.48 9.39
N GLN A 310 -17.02 -6.53 10.69
CA GLN A 310 -16.91 -5.39 11.60
C GLN A 310 -15.89 -5.70 12.69
N ARG A 311 -15.12 -4.67 13.10
CA ARG A 311 -14.26 -4.72 14.28
C ARG A 311 -15.02 -4.18 15.48
N THR A 312 -15.09 -4.97 16.54
CA THR A 312 -15.68 -4.60 17.82
C THR A 312 -14.64 -4.72 18.94
N PRO A 313 -14.84 -4.14 20.14
CA PRO A 313 -13.93 -4.31 21.27
C PRO A 313 -13.69 -5.80 21.63
N ARG A 314 -14.69 -6.67 21.41
CA ARG A 314 -14.59 -8.11 21.67
C ARG A 314 -13.93 -8.91 20.55
N GLY A 315 -13.77 -8.34 19.36
CA GLY A 315 -13.16 -9.01 18.20
C GLY A 315 -13.86 -8.74 16.88
N ARG A 316 -13.63 -9.61 15.90
CA ARG A 316 -14.19 -9.53 14.54
C ARG A 316 -15.52 -10.26 14.47
N VAL A 317 -16.49 -9.64 13.80
CA VAL A 317 -17.84 -10.18 13.62
C VAL A 317 -18.21 -10.13 12.14
N LEU A 318 -18.83 -11.19 11.64
CA LEU A 318 -19.36 -11.23 10.29
C LEU A 318 -20.67 -10.43 10.20
N THR A 319 -20.87 -9.79 9.06
CA THR A 319 -22.13 -9.13 8.71
C THR A 319 -23.04 -10.07 7.92
N ALA A 320 -24.30 -9.68 7.71
CA ALA A 320 -25.22 -10.39 6.85
C ALA A 320 -24.70 -10.57 5.40
N ASN A 321 -23.88 -9.60 4.91
CA ASN A 321 -23.27 -9.70 3.58
C ASN A 321 -22.29 -10.88 3.49
N ALA A 322 -21.50 -11.12 4.54
CA ALA A 322 -20.57 -12.24 4.57
C ALA A 322 -21.30 -13.59 4.54
N TRP A 323 -22.35 -13.74 5.32
CA TRP A 323 -23.15 -14.95 5.33
C TRP A 323 -23.77 -15.25 3.97
N ARG A 324 -24.37 -14.22 3.33
CA ARG A 324 -24.94 -14.33 1.98
C ARG A 324 -23.87 -14.71 0.95
N HIS A 325 -22.68 -14.09 1.02
CA HIS A 325 -21.58 -14.38 0.11
C HIS A 325 -21.05 -15.82 0.24
N LEU A 326 -21.00 -16.34 1.46
CA LEU A 326 -20.61 -17.73 1.74
C LEU A 326 -21.67 -18.76 1.37
N GLY A 327 -22.91 -18.32 1.01
CA GLY A 327 -24.05 -19.21 0.79
C GLY A 327 -24.48 -19.95 2.07
N LEU A 328 -24.27 -19.33 3.22
CA LEU A 328 -24.64 -19.89 4.54
C LEU A 328 -25.79 -19.10 5.16
N ASP A 329 -26.64 -19.79 5.93
CA ASP A 329 -27.69 -19.15 6.71
C ASP A 329 -27.10 -18.36 7.86
N ALA A 330 -27.45 -17.08 7.96
CA ALA A 330 -27.07 -16.25 9.08
C ALA A 330 -27.80 -16.69 10.38
N PRO A 331 -27.17 -16.59 11.56
CA PRO A 331 -27.85 -16.81 12.84
C PRO A 331 -29.09 -15.91 12.96
N LYS A 332 -30.18 -16.46 13.50
CA LYS A 332 -31.46 -15.74 13.62
C LYS A 332 -31.37 -14.45 14.45
N ASP A 333 -30.43 -14.41 15.39
CA ASP A 333 -30.23 -13.30 16.33
C ASP A 333 -29.09 -12.33 15.86
N LEU A 334 -28.66 -12.43 14.61
CA LEU A 334 -27.51 -11.65 14.10
C LEU A 334 -27.66 -10.14 14.34
N ALA A 335 -28.87 -9.60 14.10
CA ALA A 335 -29.17 -8.19 14.32
C ALA A 335 -29.12 -7.78 15.81
N GLN A 336 -29.63 -8.64 16.72
CA GLN A 336 -29.59 -8.40 18.17
C GLN A 336 -28.18 -8.53 18.72
N GLN A 337 -27.39 -9.51 18.26
CA GLN A 337 -26.00 -9.68 18.66
C GLN A 337 -25.15 -8.49 18.23
N GLN A 338 -25.35 -7.93 17.05
CA GLN A 338 -24.63 -6.74 16.60
C GLN A 338 -24.95 -5.51 17.46
N ILE A 339 -26.21 -5.29 17.84
CA ILE A 339 -26.62 -4.17 18.70
C ILE A 339 -25.98 -4.29 20.09
N SER A 340 -25.99 -5.46 20.72
CA SER A 340 -25.44 -5.69 22.05
C SER A 340 -23.91 -5.50 22.13
N LEU A 341 -23.18 -5.73 21.02
CA LEU A 341 -21.72 -5.56 20.96
C LEU A 341 -21.27 -4.08 20.97
N PHE A 342 -22.18 -3.14 20.69
CA PHE A 342 -21.89 -1.71 20.68
C PHE A 342 -22.53 -0.95 21.86
N GLN A 343 -23.36 -1.59 22.69
CA GLN A 343 -24.08 -0.96 23.81
C GLN A 343 -23.38 -1.10 25.17
N GLU A 344 -22.35 -1.92 25.32
CA GLU A 344 -21.69 -2.18 26.60
C GLU A 344 -20.56 -1.18 26.98
N ASP A 345 -20.34 -0.09 26.22
CA ASP A 345 -19.33 0.94 26.46
C ASP A 345 -19.94 2.31 26.88
N GLN A 346 -21.10 2.32 27.61
CA GLN A 346 -21.62 3.54 28.25
C GLN A 346 -21.51 3.48 29.78
#